data_6d0c9fada8ab8b654c56ea51179a06b9
#
_entry.id   6d0c9fada8ab8b654c56ea51179a06b9
#
_cell.length_a   1.000
_cell.length_b   1.000
_cell.length_c   1.000
_cell.angle_alpha   90.00
_cell.angle_beta   90.00
_cell.angle_gamma   90.00
#
_symmetry.space_group_name_H-M   'P 1'
#
loop_
_entity.id
_entity.type
_entity.pdbx_description
1 polymer ?
#
loop_
_entity_poly.entity_id
_entity_poly.type
_entity_poly.pdbx_seq_one_letter_code
_entity_poly.pdbx_strand_id
1 'polypeptide(L)'
;MAPLWFLGAAALLNVGLDLLFVLVFSWGIAGAAIATVLAQYVSGIGILIYAILKCREFLPGKDDRTFSRAMLAEILDLSLLTCAQQSAMNFGILLIQRLVDSFGAVTMAAFAAAVKIDSFAYLPVQDFGNAFSTFTAQNYGAGQKARLKQGFRQATIASAAFSVVISALVCIFANPLMRIFVQAGETEVLAAGVLYLRVEGAFYAGIGCLFLLYG
;
A
#
# COMPACT_ATOMS: atom_id res chain seq x y z
N MET A 1 18.15 1.42 -8.03
CA MET A 1 18.47 2.29 -6.87
C MET A 1 18.10 3.76 -7.10
N ALA A 2 18.28 4.33 -8.30
CA ALA A 2 17.94 5.75 -8.54
C ALA A 2 16.48 6.15 -8.25
N PRO A 3 15.43 5.40 -8.65
CA PRO A 3 14.06 5.78 -8.32
C PRO A 3 13.80 5.93 -6.82
N LEU A 4 14.48 5.13 -5.99
CA LEU A 4 14.36 5.21 -4.53
C LEU A 4 14.82 6.57 -3.98
N TRP A 5 15.91 7.12 -4.54
CA TRP A 5 16.40 8.44 -4.15
C TRP A 5 15.45 9.57 -4.52
N PHE A 6 14.82 9.48 -5.71
CA PHE A 6 13.80 10.45 -6.10
C PHE A 6 12.55 10.38 -5.23
N LEU A 7 12.11 9.17 -4.86
CA LEU A 7 10.98 9.00 -3.94
C LEU A 7 11.32 9.51 -2.53
N GLY A 8 12.52 9.22 -2.01
CA GLY A 8 12.98 9.75 -0.73
C GLY A 8 13.07 11.27 -0.72
N ALA A 9 13.64 11.86 -1.77
CA ALA A 9 13.70 13.31 -1.91
C ALA A 9 12.30 13.94 -2.01
N ALA A 10 11.38 13.30 -2.75
CA ALA A 10 10.00 13.77 -2.85
C ALA A 10 9.26 13.70 -1.51
N ALA A 11 9.49 12.66 -0.71
CA ALA A 11 8.90 12.54 0.62
C ALA A 11 9.39 13.67 1.55
N LEU A 12 10.69 13.95 1.55
CA LEU A 12 11.26 15.07 2.32
C LEU A 12 10.75 16.43 1.83
N LEU A 13 10.66 16.61 0.51
CA LEU A 13 10.11 17.80 -0.11
C LEU A 13 8.63 17.98 0.27
N ASN A 14 7.83 16.91 0.24
CA ASN A 14 6.43 16.95 0.63
C ASN A 14 6.27 17.42 2.09
N VAL A 15 7.00 16.82 3.02
CA VAL A 15 6.97 17.24 4.44
C VAL A 15 7.37 18.71 4.58
N GLY A 16 8.42 19.16 3.89
CA GLY A 16 8.84 20.56 3.92
C GLY A 16 7.79 21.52 3.37
N LEU A 17 7.16 21.17 2.25
CA LEU A 17 6.10 21.98 1.64
C LEU A 17 4.81 21.95 2.48
N ASP A 18 4.47 20.81 3.11
CA ASP A 18 3.33 20.72 4.03
C ASP A 18 3.49 21.68 5.20
N LEU A 19 4.66 21.68 5.84
CA LEU A 19 4.95 22.60 6.94
C LEU A 19 4.88 24.07 6.46
N LEU A 20 5.41 24.38 5.30
CA LEU A 20 5.41 25.72 4.74
C LEU A 20 3.98 26.19 4.42
N PHE A 21 3.20 25.38 3.69
CA PHE A 21 1.88 25.79 3.22
C PHE A 21 0.82 25.78 4.31
N VAL A 22 0.91 24.83 5.24
CA VAL A 22 -0.07 24.69 6.33
C VAL A 22 0.26 25.62 7.49
N LEU A 23 1.54 25.69 7.94
CA LEU A 23 1.90 26.48 9.12
C LEU A 23 2.24 27.93 8.78
N VAL A 24 3.00 28.20 7.71
CA VAL A 24 3.44 29.56 7.38
C VAL A 24 2.39 30.31 6.57
N PHE A 25 1.86 29.68 5.50
CA PHE A 25 0.85 30.32 4.65
C PHE A 25 -0.58 30.12 5.13
N SER A 26 -0.80 29.23 6.13
CA SER A 26 -2.12 28.95 6.71
C SER A 26 -3.17 28.52 5.67
N TRP A 27 -2.74 27.82 4.60
CA TRP A 27 -3.65 27.36 3.53
C TRP A 27 -4.45 26.11 3.95
N GLY A 28 -4.21 25.56 5.14
CA GLY A 28 -4.94 24.42 5.66
C GLY A 28 -4.88 23.20 4.74
N ILE A 29 -6.03 22.55 4.53
CA ILE A 29 -6.14 21.30 3.73
C ILE A 29 -5.71 21.52 2.26
N ALA A 30 -6.03 22.68 1.68
CA ALA A 30 -5.63 23.01 0.31
C ALA A 30 -4.10 23.08 0.17
N GLY A 31 -3.41 23.63 1.18
CA GLY A 31 -1.95 23.68 1.22
C GLY A 31 -1.32 22.30 1.22
N ALA A 32 -1.81 21.38 2.04
CA ALA A 32 -1.34 19.99 2.08
C ALA A 32 -1.57 19.27 0.74
N ALA A 33 -2.73 19.47 0.10
CA ALA A 33 -3.00 18.88 -1.21
C ALA A 33 -2.03 19.40 -2.30
N ILE A 34 -1.77 20.70 -2.33
CA ILE A 34 -0.83 21.31 -3.28
C ILE A 34 0.60 20.83 -3.02
N ALA A 35 1.04 20.74 -1.76
CA ALA A 35 2.35 20.22 -1.39
C ALA A 35 2.56 18.80 -1.90
N THR A 36 1.58 17.93 -1.71
CA THR A 36 1.61 16.55 -2.20
C THR A 36 1.73 16.49 -3.72
N VAL A 37 0.92 17.27 -4.44
CA VAL A 37 0.95 17.31 -5.90
C VAL A 37 2.31 17.80 -6.40
N LEU A 38 2.85 18.88 -5.84
CA LEU A 38 4.14 19.43 -6.23
C LEU A 38 5.28 18.43 -5.99
N ALA A 39 5.31 17.77 -4.82
CA ALA A 39 6.31 16.76 -4.51
C ALA A 39 6.28 15.58 -5.50
N GLN A 40 5.09 15.12 -5.88
CA GLN A 40 4.90 14.05 -6.86
C GLN A 40 5.34 14.46 -8.27
N TYR A 41 5.02 15.69 -8.69
CA TYR A 41 5.50 16.22 -9.98
C TYR A 41 7.02 16.31 -10.04
N VAL A 42 7.65 16.84 -8.99
CA VAL A 42 9.12 16.94 -8.91
C VAL A 42 9.76 15.54 -9.00
N SER A 43 9.21 14.56 -8.29
CA SER A 43 9.68 13.18 -8.36
C SER A 43 9.48 12.58 -9.74
N GLY A 44 8.29 12.72 -10.31
CA GLY A 44 7.97 12.16 -11.64
C GLY A 44 8.84 12.75 -12.75
N ILE A 45 9.01 14.08 -12.76
CA ILE A 45 9.88 14.77 -13.73
C ILE A 45 11.34 14.35 -13.51
N GLY A 46 11.79 14.26 -12.26
CA GLY A 46 13.15 13.82 -11.94
C GLY A 46 13.44 12.40 -12.41
N ILE A 47 12.52 11.45 -12.19
CA ILE A 47 12.64 10.07 -12.68
C ILE A 47 12.60 10.03 -14.21
N LEU A 48 11.74 10.83 -14.84
CA LEU A 48 11.65 10.90 -16.31
C LEU A 48 12.96 11.40 -16.93
N ILE A 49 13.52 12.50 -16.40
CA ILE A 49 14.81 13.02 -16.84
C ILE A 49 15.92 11.99 -16.65
N TYR A 50 15.96 11.33 -15.51
CA TYR A 50 16.91 10.26 -15.24
C TYR A 50 16.76 9.10 -16.24
N ALA A 51 15.54 8.67 -16.54
CA ALA A 51 15.27 7.62 -17.51
C ALA A 51 15.75 8.00 -18.91
N ILE A 52 15.49 9.22 -19.35
CA ILE A 52 15.93 9.72 -20.65
C ILE A 52 17.46 9.79 -20.75
N LEU A 53 18.14 10.17 -19.68
CA LEU A 53 19.61 10.36 -19.69
C LEU A 53 20.39 9.06 -19.48
N LYS A 54 19.90 8.19 -18.58
CA LYS A 54 20.65 7.00 -18.13
C LYS A 54 20.09 5.67 -18.62
N CYS A 55 18.80 5.62 -18.96
CA CYS A 55 18.11 4.40 -19.38
C CYS A 55 17.65 4.49 -20.84
N ARG A 56 18.44 5.15 -21.68
CA ARG A 56 18.10 5.42 -23.08
C ARG A 56 17.86 4.16 -23.91
N GLU A 57 18.47 3.04 -23.52
CA GLU A 57 18.29 1.73 -24.15
C GLU A 57 16.86 1.17 -23.99
N PHE A 58 16.14 1.60 -22.94
CA PHE A 58 14.77 1.17 -22.68
C PHE A 58 13.72 2.13 -23.25
N LEU A 59 14.14 3.25 -23.85
CA LEU A 59 13.20 4.17 -24.47
C LEU A 59 12.75 3.63 -25.82
N PRO A 60 11.44 3.67 -26.13
CA PRO A 60 10.91 3.15 -27.38
C PRO A 60 11.53 3.90 -28.57
N GLY A 61 12.18 3.16 -29.47
CA GLY A 61 12.68 3.64 -30.73
C GLY A 61 11.57 3.99 -31.72
N LYS A 62 11.95 4.47 -32.88
CA LYS A 62 10.97 4.75 -33.97
C LYS A 62 10.31 3.47 -34.45
N ASP A 63 11.03 2.36 -34.43
CA ASP A 63 10.59 1.05 -34.96
C ASP A 63 9.68 0.33 -33.94
N ASP A 64 9.75 0.69 -32.65
CA ASP A 64 8.92 0.12 -31.57
C ASP A 64 7.51 0.74 -31.50
N ARG A 65 7.21 1.74 -32.31
CA ARG A 65 5.91 2.43 -32.35
C ARG A 65 4.86 1.71 -33.20
N THR A 66 4.98 0.40 -33.34
CA THR A 66 4.00 -0.41 -34.04
C THR A 66 2.85 -0.80 -33.12
N PHE A 67 1.64 -0.46 -33.54
CA PHE A 67 0.43 -0.85 -32.82
C PHE A 67 0.08 -2.32 -33.10
N SER A 68 0.18 -3.18 -32.09
CA SER A 68 -0.23 -4.58 -32.18
C SER A 68 -1.58 -4.77 -31.47
N ARG A 69 -2.61 -5.13 -32.23
CA ARG A 69 -3.96 -5.42 -31.67
C ARG A 69 -3.92 -6.64 -30.75
N ALA A 70 -3.09 -7.63 -31.03
CA ALA A 70 -2.95 -8.83 -30.18
C ALA A 70 -2.38 -8.48 -28.82
N MET A 71 -1.28 -7.70 -28.79
CA MET A 71 -0.67 -7.24 -27.53
C MET A 71 -1.60 -6.32 -26.74
N LEU A 72 -2.37 -5.45 -27.41
CA LEU A 72 -3.35 -4.62 -26.76
C LEU A 72 -4.47 -5.46 -26.13
N ALA A 73 -4.95 -6.48 -26.81
CA ALA A 73 -6.00 -7.38 -26.29
C ALA A 73 -5.51 -8.12 -25.03
N GLU A 74 -4.27 -8.63 -25.05
CA GLU A 74 -3.67 -9.29 -23.89
C GLU A 74 -3.52 -8.33 -22.68
N ILE A 75 -3.03 -7.11 -22.93
CA ILE A 75 -2.92 -6.07 -21.88
C ILE A 75 -4.30 -5.71 -21.33
N LEU A 76 -5.30 -5.56 -22.20
CA LEU A 76 -6.66 -5.22 -21.76
C LEU A 76 -7.29 -6.33 -20.93
N ASP A 77 -7.10 -7.59 -21.31
CA ASP A 77 -7.65 -8.75 -20.60
C ASP A 77 -7.10 -8.83 -19.17
N LEU A 78 -5.78 -8.73 -19.01
CA LEU A 78 -5.12 -8.69 -17.71
C LEU A 78 -5.51 -7.44 -16.90
N SER A 79 -5.58 -6.30 -17.54
CA SER A 79 -5.94 -5.03 -16.88
C SER A 79 -7.39 -5.02 -16.41
N LEU A 80 -8.32 -5.56 -17.19
CA LEU A 80 -9.73 -5.68 -16.81
C LEU A 80 -9.91 -6.60 -15.62
N LEU A 81 -9.20 -7.73 -15.61
CA LEU A 81 -9.22 -8.66 -14.48
C LEU A 81 -8.74 -7.98 -13.19
N THR A 82 -7.59 -7.31 -13.26
CA THR A 82 -7.01 -6.56 -12.12
C THR A 82 -7.94 -5.43 -11.67
N CYS A 83 -8.54 -4.71 -12.61
CA CYS A 83 -9.49 -3.64 -12.34
C CYS A 83 -10.76 -4.17 -11.63
N ALA A 84 -11.34 -5.26 -12.12
CA ALA A 84 -12.50 -5.89 -11.51
C ALA A 84 -12.19 -6.37 -10.08
N GLN A 85 -11.04 -7.00 -9.88
CA GLN A 85 -10.55 -7.47 -8.59
C GLN A 85 -10.37 -6.30 -7.60
N GLN A 86 -9.69 -5.24 -8.01
CA GLN A 86 -9.46 -4.06 -7.18
C GLN A 86 -10.76 -3.31 -6.86
N SER A 87 -11.67 -3.25 -7.83
CA SER A 87 -12.99 -2.65 -7.63
C SER A 87 -13.84 -3.43 -6.63
N ALA A 88 -13.83 -4.75 -6.71
CA ALA A 88 -14.53 -5.62 -5.76
C ALA A 88 -13.99 -5.44 -4.33
N MET A 89 -12.66 -5.36 -4.17
CA MET A 89 -12.03 -5.12 -2.88
C MET A 89 -12.42 -3.76 -2.30
N ASN A 90 -12.32 -2.69 -3.09
CA ASN A 90 -12.69 -1.34 -2.64
C ASN A 90 -14.19 -1.23 -2.32
N PHE A 91 -15.05 -1.89 -3.09
CA PHE A 91 -16.49 -1.95 -2.82
C PHE A 91 -16.76 -2.67 -1.49
N GLY A 92 -16.05 -3.77 -1.21
CA GLY A 92 -16.11 -4.47 0.08
C GLY A 92 -15.74 -3.55 1.26
N ILE A 93 -14.66 -2.77 1.14
CA ILE A 93 -14.25 -1.79 2.16
C ILE A 93 -15.36 -0.76 2.40
N LEU A 94 -15.97 -0.22 1.34
CA LEU A 94 -17.06 0.75 1.46
C LEU A 94 -18.31 0.16 2.14
N LEU A 95 -18.65 -1.11 1.86
CA LEU A 95 -19.75 -1.80 2.54
C LEU A 95 -19.48 -1.98 4.02
N ILE A 96 -18.26 -2.40 4.39
CA ILE A 96 -17.84 -2.54 5.79
C ILE A 96 -17.92 -1.18 6.49
N GLN A 97 -17.44 -0.11 5.85
CA GLN A 97 -17.48 1.22 6.43
C GLN A 97 -18.92 1.69 6.68
N ARG A 98 -19.83 1.47 5.74
CA ARG A 98 -21.27 1.78 5.94
C ARG A 98 -21.89 0.94 7.06
N LEU A 99 -21.50 -0.33 7.18
CA LEU A 99 -21.96 -1.18 8.27
C LEU A 99 -21.47 -0.65 9.62
N VAL A 100 -20.19 -0.26 9.72
CA VAL A 100 -19.61 0.33 10.93
C VAL A 100 -20.32 1.63 11.31
N ASP A 101 -20.63 2.48 10.34
CA ASP A 101 -21.36 3.74 10.55
C ASP A 101 -22.75 3.50 11.18
N SER A 102 -23.40 2.36 10.88
CA SER A 102 -24.69 1.99 11.46
C SER A 102 -24.66 1.65 12.95
N PHE A 103 -23.50 1.32 13.50
CA PHE A 103 -23.32 1.01 14.93
C PHE A 103 -23.09 2.25 15.81
N GLY A 104 -23.04 3.44 15.21
CA GLY A 104 -22.96 4.71 15.92
C GLY A 104 -21.53 5.25 16.09
N ALA A 105 -21.46 6.45 16.66
CA ALA A 105 -20.24 7.27 16.70
C ALA A 105 -19.06 6.62 17.44
N VAL A 106 -19.34 5.89 18.53
CA VAL A 106 -18.30 5.21 19.32
C VAL A 106 -17.59 4.14 18.48
N THR A 107 -18.36 3.30 17.81
CA THR A 107 -17.81 2.23 16.96
C THR A 107 -17.08 2.80 15.75
N MET A 108 -17.60 3.87 15.15
CA MET A 108 -16.97 4.56 14.03
C MET A 108 -15.62 5.18 14.41
N ALA A 109 -15.56 5.84 15.58
CA ALA A 109 -14.31 6.41 16.09
C ALA A 109 -13.26 5.32 16.39
N ALA A 110 -13.69 4.22 17.04
CA ALA A 110 -12.84 3.07 17.31
C ALA A 110 -12.29 2.44 16.02
N PHE A 111 -13.15 2.22 15.03
CA PHE A 111 -12.78 1.68 13.73
C PHE A 111 -11.80 2.60 12.99
N ALA A 112 -12.07 3.92 12.94
CA ALA A 112 -11.19 4.89 12.28
C ALA A 112 -9.78 4.93 12.90
N ALA A 113 -9.67 4.81 14.23
CA ALA A 113 -8.38 4.71 14.90
C ALA A 113 -7.67 3.37 14.61
N ALA A 114 -8.41 2.27 14.66
CA ALA A 114 -7.87 0.94 14.42
C ALA A 114 -7.37 0.77 12.99
N VAL A 115 -8.10 1.20 11.97
CA VAL A 115 -7.69 1.15 10.55
C VAL A 115 -6.36 1.90 10.30
N LYS A 116 -6.08 2.97 11.03
CA LYS A 116 -4.79 3.65 10.95
C LYS A 116 -3.64 2.80 11.48
N ILE A 117 -3.87 2.09 12.58
CA ILE A 117 -2.90 1.15 13.15
C ILE A 117 -2.68 -0.02 12.18
N ASP A 118 -3.77 -0.57 11.64
CA ASP A 118 -3.72 -1.65 10.66
C ASP A 118 -2.92 -1.28 9.42
N SER A 119 -3.03 -0.03 8.95
CA SER A 119 -2.26 0.43 7.80
C SER A 119 -0.76 0.25 8.00
N PHE A 120 -0.23 0.50 9.20
CA PHE A 120 1.17 0.24 9.53
C PHE A 120 1.52 -1.25 9.57
N ALA A 121 0.56 -2.10 9.88
CA ALA A 121 0.76 -3.54 9.96
C ALA A 121 0.71 -4.21 8.58
N TYR A 122 -0.26 -3.87 7.74
CA TYR A 122 -0.46 -4.56 6.46
C TYR A 122 0.32 -3.96 5.28
N LEU A 123 0.63 -2.65 5.26
CA LEU A 123 1.36 -2.02 4.15
C LEU A 123 2.69 -2.73 3.83
N PRO A 124 3.55 -3.08 4.80
CA PRO A 124 4.78 -3.81 4.49
C PRO A 124 4.54 -5.17 3.84
N VAL A 125 3.46 -5.85 4.22
CA VAL A 125 3.08 -7.16 3.65
C VAL A 125 2.58 -7.01 2.22
N GLN A 126 1.77 -5.98 1.97
CA GLN A 126 1.29 -5.64 0.63
C GLN A 126 2.44 -5.27 -0.30
N ASP A 127 3.39 -4.45 0.17
CA ASP A 127 4.57 -4.07 -0.61
C ASP A 127 5.47 -5.27 -0.91
N PHE A 128 5.59 -6.21 0.04
CA PHE A 128 6.28 -7.46 -0.19
C PHE A 128 5.59 -8.30 -1.27
N GLY A 129 4.25 -8.39 -1.27
CA GLY A 129 3.46 -9.03 -2.33
C GLY A 129 3.72 -8.39 -3.70
N ASN A 130 3.68 -7.07 -3.81
CA ASN A 130 3.98 -6.33 -5.03
C ASN A 130 5.41 -6.58 -5.54
N ALA A 131 6.39 -6.62 -4.63
CA ALA A 131 7.78 -6.95 -4.98
C ALA A 131 7.91 -8.40 -5.46
N PHE A 132 7.19 -9.32 -4.84
CA PHE A 132 7.18 -10.73 -5.23
C PHE A 132 6.51 -10.93 -6.59
N SER A 133 5.47 -10.18 -6.92
CA SER A 133 4.85 -10.17 -8.25
C SER A 133 5.89 -9.85 -9.34
N THR A 134 6.70 -8.82 -9.13
CA THR A 134 7.78 -8.46 -10.05
C THR A 134 8.80 -9.59 -10.20
N PHE A 135 9.20 -10.24 -9.10
CA PHE A 135 10.09 -11.40 -9.13
C PHE A 135 9.48 -12.57 -9.92
N THR A 136 8.18 -12.81 -9.72
CA THR A 136 7.42 -13.86 -10.42
C THR A 136 7.39 -13.59 -11.92
N ALA A 137 7.02 -12.37 -12.33
CA ALA A 137 6.96 -11.98 -13.75
C ALA A 137 8.33 -12.15 -14.46
N GLN A 138 9.41 -11.70 -13.81
CA GLN A 138 10.77 -11.83 -14.38
C GLN A 138 11.21 -13.29 -14.55
N ASN A 139 10.98 -14.14 -13.54
CA ASN A 139 11.40 -15.54 -13.61
C ASN A 139 10.48 -16.38 -14.54
N TYR A 140 9.21 -16.01 -14.63
CA TYR A 140 8.27 -16.63 -15.58
C TYR A 140 8.66 -16.29 -17.01
N GLY A 141 8.91 -15.01 -17.33
CA GLY A 141 9.37 -14.57 -18.64
C GLY A 141 10.72 -15.18 -19.05
N ALA A 142 11.61 -15.42 -18.08
CA ALA A 142 12.89 -16.12 -18.29
C ALA A 142 12.77 -17.64 -18.36
N GLY A 143 11.58 -18.24 -18.22
CA GLY A 143 11.35 -19.68 -18.25
C GLY A 143 11.91 -20.45 -17.05
N GLN A 144 12.31 -19.77 -15.97
CA GLN A 144 12.98 -20.37 -14.80
C GLN A 144 11.99 -20.94 -13.78
N LYS A 145 11.23 -21.97 -14.15
CA LYS A 145 10.18 -22.59 -13.31
C LYS A 145 10.69 -23.11 -11.96
N ALA A 146 11.90 -23.67 -11.91
CA ALA A 146 12.48 -24.19 -10.67
C ALA A 146 12.74 -23.06 -9.65
N ARG A 147 13.29 -21.94 -10.12
CA ARG A 147 13.55 -20.74 -9.31
C ARG A 147 12.25 -20.11 -8.84
N LEU A 148 11.23 -20.08 -9.69
CA LEU A 148 9.89 -19.61 -9.34
C LEU A 148 9.29 -20.39 -8.17
N LYS A 149 9.32 -21.74 -8.26
CA LYS A 149 8.79 -22.62 -7.21
C LYS A 149 9.52 -22.46 -5.87
N GLN A 150 10.86 -22.33 -5.93
CA GLN A 150 11.66 -22.10 -4.72
C GLN A 150 11.39 -20.71 -4.13
N GLY A 151 11.32 -19.67 -4.97
CA GLY A 151 11.00 -18.31 -4.56
C GLY A 151 9.63 -18.22 -3.90
N PHE A 152 8.61 -18.85 -4.49
CA PHE A 152 7.27 -18.89 -3.93
C PHE A 152 7.25 -19.52 -2.53
N ARG A 153 7.91 -20.67 -2.36
CA ARG A 153 7.98 -21.31 -1.04
C ARG A 153 8.68 -20.41 0.00
N GLN A 154 9.80 -19.80 -0.36
CA GLN A 154 10.54 -18.92 0.56
C GLN A 154 9.75 -17.65 0.88
N ALA A 155 9.10 -17.05 -0.11
CA ALA A 155 8.27 -15.87 0.08
C ALA A 155 7.05 -16.16 0.97
N THR A 156 6.40 -17.31 0.79
CA THR A 156 5.29 -17.74 1.65
C THR A 156 5.72 -17.89 3.10
N ILE A 157 6.86 -18.54 3.35
CA ILE A 157 7.38 -18.72 4.70
C ILE A 157 7.75 -17.37 5.32
N ALA A 158 8.43 -16.50 4.56
CA ALA A 158 8.83 -15.18 5.04
C ALA A 158 7.61 -14.28 5.35
N SER A 159 6.62 -14.24 4.45
CA SER A 159 5.38 -13.48 4.64
C SER A 159 4.58 -14.00 5.84
N ALA A 160 4.43 -15.32 5.98
CA ALA A 160 3.74 -15.93 7.11
C ALA A 160 4.45 -15.64 8.44
N ALA A 161 5.77 -15.80 8.49
CA ALA A 161 6.57 -15.52 9.70
C ALA A 161 6.46 -14.04 10.11
N PHE A 162 6.60 -13.13 9.14
CA PHE A 162 6.43 -11.69 9.39
C PHE A 162 5.02 -11.36 9.89
N SER A 163 3.98 -11.90 9.24
CA SER A 163 2.59 -11.67 9.61
C SER A 163 2.27 -12.19 11.01
N VAL A 164 2.82 -13.35 11.41
CA VAL A 164 2.66 -13.89 12.78
C VAL A 164 3.32 -12.96 13.81
N VAL A 165 4.53 -12.44 13.52
CA VAL A 165 5.22 -11.51 14.42
C VAL A 165 4.41 -10.22 14.57
N ILE A 166 3.94 -9.63 13.47
CA ILE A 166 3.10 -8.42 13.52
C ILE A 166 1.77 -8.68 14.23
N SER A 167 1.13 -9.82 13.95
CA SER A 167 -0.09 -10.26 14.66
C SER A 167 0.12 -10.29 16.18
N ALA A 168 1.19 -10.93 16.63
CA ALA A 168 1.52 -11.00 18.05
C ALA A 168 1.78 -9.60 18.64
N LEU A 169 2.54 -8.75 17.95
CA LEU A 169 2.80 -7.38 18.39
C LEU A 169 1.51 -6.55 18.50
N VAL A 170 0.66 -6.58 17.47
CA VAL A 170 -0.60 -5.83 17.49
C VAL A 170 -1.54 -6.35 18.59
N CYS A 171 -1.69 -7.66 18.77
CA CYS A 171 -2.54 -8.23 19.81
C CYS A 171 -2.05 -7.89 21.22
N ILE A 172 -0.73 -7.94 21.47
CA ILE A 172 -0.12 -7.65 22.79
C ILE A 172 -0.21 -6.14 23.07
N PHE A 173 0.14 -5.31 22.07
CA PHE A 173 0.19 -3.86 22.22
C PHE A 173 -1.08 -3.13 21.76
N ALA A 174 -2.19 -3.82 21.54
CA ALA A 174 -3.46 -3.22 21.09
C ALA A 174 -3.90 -2.04 21.97
N ASN A 175 -3.82 -2.17 23.29
CA ASN A 175 -4.21 -1.12 24.23
C ASN A 175 -3.31 0.13 24.13
N PRO A 176 -1.97 0.05 24.27
CA PRO A 176 -1.11 1.22 24.11
C PRO A 176 -1.19 1.84 22.71
N LEU A 177 -1.33 1.05 21.65
CA LEU A 177 -1.48 1.54 20.29
C LEU A 177 -2.76 2.37 20.12
N MET A 178 -3.89 1.87 20.62
CA MET A 178 -5.15 2.61 20.57
C MET A 178 -5.10 3.92 21.36
N ARG A 179 -4.40 3.96 22.50
CA ARG A 179 -4.24 5.18 23.31
C ARG A 179 -3.47 6.31 22.60
N ILE A 180 -2.75 6.02 21.52
CA ILE A 180 -2.10 7.06 20.70
C ILE A 180 -3.15 7.88 19.92
N PHE A 181 -4.26 7.24 19.55
CA PHE A 181 -5.29 7.83 18.68
C PHE A 181 -6.58 8.21 19.42
N VAL A 182 -6.81 7.66 20.60
CA VAL A 182 -8.04 7.86 21.40
C VAL A 182 -7.72 8.71 22.63
N GLN A 183 -8.55 9.71 22.91
CA GLN A 183 -8.35 10.63 24.03
C GLN A 183 -8.51 9.92 25.38
N ALA A 184 -7.80 10.43 26.40
CA ALA A 184 -7.91 9.94 27.77
C ALA A 184 -9.32 10.27 28.32
N GLY A 185 -10.15 9.25 28.51
CA GLY A 185 -11.54 9.41 28.97
C GLY A 185 -12.56 8.67 28.08
N GLU A 186 -12.25 8.41 26.83
CA GLU A 186 -13.12 7.67 25.91
C GLU A 186 -12.95 6.14 26.08
N THR A 187 -13.34 5.62 27.24
CA THR A 187 -13.13 4.22 27.61
C THR A 187 -13.88 3.23 26.70
N GLU A 188 -15.06 3.62 26.23
CA GLU A 188 -15.88 2.79 25.32
C GLU A 188 -15.23 2.66 23.94
N VAL A 189 -14.72 3.77 23.37
CA VAL A 189 -13.99 3.79 22.09
C VAL A 189 -12.72 2.95 22.21
N LEU A 190 -11.99 3.09 23.32
CA LEU A 190 -10.79 2.32 23.59
C LEU A 190 -11.07 0.82 23.66
N ALA A 191 -12.11 0.42 24.41
CA ALA A 191 -12.48 -0.99 24.56
C ALA A 191 -12.90 -1.62 23.21
N ALA A 192 -13.74 -0.93 22.46
CA ALA A 192 -14.18 -1.38 21.14
C ALA A 192 -13.01 -1.51 20.16
N GLY A 193 -12.11 -0.51 20.12
CA GLY A 193 -10.95 -0.54 19.24
C GLY A 193 -9.92 -1.61 19.60
N VAL A 194 -9.66 -1.85 20.89
CA VAL A 194 -8.79 -2.94 21.34
C VAL A 194 -9.35 -4.31 20.97
N LEU A 195 -10.67 -4.49 21.13
CA LEU A 195 -11.33 -5.73 20.72
C LEU A 195 -11.19 -5.95 19.21
N TYR A 196 -11.48 -4.92 18.42
CA TYR A 196 -11.34 -4.96 16.96
C TYR A 196 -9.90 -5.34 16.55
N LEU A 197 -8.88 -4.63 17.05
CA LEU A 197 -7.48 -4.91 16.74
C LEU A 197 -7.03 -6.33 17.13
N ARG A 198 -7.53 -6.88 18.22
CA ARG A 198 -7.21 -8.25 18.62
C ARG A 198 -7.85 -9.28 17.72
N VAL A 199 -9.09 -9.06 17.32
CA VAL A 199 -9.80 -9.95 16.40
C VAL A 199 -9.13 -9.90 15.02
N GLU A 200 -8.93 -8.71 14.46
CA GLU A 200 -8.32 -8.54 13.14
C GLU A 200 -6.86 -8.98 13.13
N GLY A 201 -6.09 -8.61 14.16
CA GLY A 201 -4.70 -9.01 14.33
C GLY A 201 -4.51 -10.52 14.33
N ALA A 202 -5.44 -11.30 14.88
CA ALA A 202 -5.37 -12.76 14.84
C ALA A 202 -5.43 -13.33 13.40
N PHE A 203 -6.01 -12.57 12.45
CA PHE A 203 -6.13 -12.98 11.04
C PHE A 203 -5.02 -12.45 10.12
N TYR A 204 -4.07 -11.66 10.62
CA TYR A 204 -2.98 -11.11 9.79
C TYR A 204 -2.14 -12.18 9.09
N ALA A 205 -1.98 -13.36 9.69
CA ALA A 205 -1.30 -14.47 9.03
C ALA A 205 -2.00 -14.89 7.70
N GLY A 206 -3.34 -14.86 7.69
CA GLY A 206 -4.13 -15.12 6.49
C GLY A 206 -3.99 -14.02 5.44
N ILE A 207 -3.96 -12.76 5.89
CA ILE A 207 -3.79 -11.58 5.02
C ILE A 207 -2.40 -11.60 4.35
N GLY A 208 -1.36 -12.00 5.08
CA GLY A 208 -0.01 -12.13 4.52
C GLY A 208 0.08 -13.15 3.37
N CYS A 209 -0.58 -14.30 3.53
CA CYS A 209 -0.67 -15.29 2.46
C CYS A 209 -1.52 -14.79 1.28
N LEU A 210 -2.59 -14.05 1.56
CA LEU A 210 -3.48 -13.48 0.54
C LEU A 210 -2.72 -12.51 -0.36
N PHE A 211 -1.99 -11.54 0.21
CA PHE A 211 -1.23 -10.57 -0.57
C PHE A 211 -0.13 -11.18 -1.43
N LEU A 212 0.47 -12.29 -0.96
CA LEU A 212 1.45 -13.01 -1.75
C LEU A 212 0.84 -13.71 -2.97
N LEU A 213 -0.39 -14.23 -2.82
CA LEU A 213 -1.12 -14.91 -3.91
C LEU A 213 -1.79 -13.91 -4.87
N TYR A 214 -1.98 -12.68 -4.41
CA TYR A 214 -2.64 -11.62 -5.13
C TYR A 214 -1.71 -10.89 -6.12
N GLY A 215 -0.41 -10.81 -5.83
CA GLY A 215 0.63 -10.23 -6.69
C GLY A 215 1.18 -11.26 -7.67
#